data_87bfea592c963ab405d029b185fa83dd
#
_entry.id   87bfea592c963ab405d029b185fa83dd
#
_cell.length_a   1.000
_cell.length_b   1.000
_cell.length_c   1.000
_cell.angle_alpha   90.00
_cell.angle_beta   90.00
_cell.angle_gamma   90.00
#
_symmetry.space_group_name_H-M   'P 1'
#
loop_
_entity.id
_entity.type
_entity.pdbx_description
1 polymer ?
#
loop_
_entity_poly.entity_id
_entity_poly.type
_entity_poly.pdbx_seq_one_letter_code
_entity_poly.pdbx_strand_id
1 'polypeptide(L)'
;KFSVVLERTVRELRGERCLNIEDDISSKKQIVVSRSFGERVSNLETLKPIVSNFAVRAAEKLRSERQKCSQVSVFVRTSPFNKNKPQHSDLRTIGLITPTNDTRDILTAAKKGLLPIFRSGYDYAKAGIILNKFTNEHVKQHSLFKDPNDPKQNTKLMKYLDQMNSYETQIYYAS
;
A
#
# COMPACT_ATOMS: atom_id res chain seq x y z
N LYS A 1 13.57 -8.41 35.18
CA LYS A 1 12.12 -8.35 34.89
C LYS A 1 11.91 -8.81 33.45
N PHE A 2 11.20 -9.90 33.24
CA PHE A 2 10.88 -10.42 31.92
C PHE A 2 9.64 -9.69 31.38
N SER A 3 9.51 -9.61 30.04
CA SER A 3 8.35 -8.98 29.42
C SER A 3 7.12 -9.89 29.56
N VAL A 4 5.92 -9.31 29.59
CA VAL A 4 4.63 -10.02 29.63
C VAL A 4 4.49 -11.01 28.44
N VAL A 5 5.11 -10.71 27.32
CA VAL A 5 5.13 -11.60 26.14
C VAL A 5 5.88 -12.90 26.46
N LEU A 6 7.06 -12.80 27.10
CA LEU A 6 7.85 -13.97 27.47
C LEU A 6 7.13 -14.82 28.52
N GLU A 7 6.48 -14.19 29.50
CA GLU A 7 5.67 -14.89 30.51
C GLU A 7 4.54 -15.69 29.84
N ARG A 8 3.77 -15.09 28.92
CA ARG A 8 2.72 -15.77 28.17
C ARG A 8 3.26 -16.95 27.37
N THR A 9 4.39 -16.78 26.68
CA THR A 9 5.03 -17.87 25.93
C THR A 9 5.38 -19.06 26.85
N VAL A 10 5.93 -18.79 28.03
CA VAL A 10 6.25 -19.86 29.00
C VAL A 10 4.98 -20.56 29.50
N ARG A 11 3.90 -19.83 29.75
CA ARG A 11 2.63 -20.39 30.19
C ARG A 11 1.99 -21.25 29.09
N GLU A 12 2.03 -20.79 27.82
CA GLU A 12 1.54 -21.56 26.67
C GLU A 12 2.34 -22.86 26.46
N LEU A 13 3.67 -22.82 26.64
CA LEU A 13 4.52 -24.01 26.57
C LEU A 13 4.21 -25.01 27.72
N ARG A 14 3.62 -24.55 28.82
CA ARG A 14 3.12 -25.38 29.90
C ARG A 14 1.70 -25.92 29.70
N GLY A 15 1.09 -25.60 28.55
CA GLY A 15 -0.27 -26.01 28.20
C GLY A 15 -1.36 -25.06 28.72
N GLU A 16 -1.01 -23.89 29.28
CA GLU A 16 -1.97 -22.87 29.68
C GLU A 16 -2.37 -22.02 28.48
N ARG A 17 -3.65 -21.95 28.18
CA ARG A 17 -4.17 -21.12 27.09
C ARG A 17 -4.15 -19.64 27.51
N CYS A 18 -3.21 -18.85 26.99
CA CYS A 18 -3.09 -17.41 27.31
C CYS A 18 -3.82 -16.49 26.33
N LEU A 19 -4.02 -16.95 25.10
CA LEU A 19 -4.75 -16.22 24.05
C LEU A 19 -5.89 -17.08 23.52
N ASN A 20 -7.05 -16.48 23.34
CA ASN A 20 -8.12 -17.13 22.61
C ASN A 20 -7.85 -17.01 21.11
N ILE A 21 -8.22 -18.05 20.35
CA ILE A 21 -8.30 -17.95 18.90
C ILE A 21 -9.45 -16.97 18.61
N GLU A 22 -9.16 -15.87 17.93
CA GLU A 22 -10.20 -14.96 17.48
C GLU A 22 -10.97 -15.67 16.35
N ASP A 23 -12.21 -16.07 16.61
CA ASP A 23 -13.07 -16.71 15.62
C ASP A 23 -13.57 -15.69 14.58
N ASP A 24 -13.53 -14.40 14.90
CA ASP A 24 -13.89 -13.33 13.98
C ASP A 24 -12.68 -12.88 13.14
N ILE A 25 -12.76 -13.13 11.83
CA ILE A 25 -11.82 -12.56 10.87
C ILE A 25 -12.04 -11.05 10.84
N SER A 26 -11.29 -10.31 11.65
CA SER A 26 -11.34 -8.86 11.62
C SER A 26 -10.96 -8.35 10.23
N SER A 27 -11.73 -7.40 9.69
CA SER A 27 -11.44 -6.79 8.40
C SER A 27 -10.03 -6.19 8.39
N LYS A 28 -9.31 -6.36 7.29
CA LYS A 28 -7.95 -5.82 7.17
C LYS A 28 -7.96 -4.31 7.40
N LYS A 29 -7.06 -3.85 8.26
CA LYS A 29 -6.89 -2.42 8.58
C LYS A 29 -5.85 -1.74 7.69
N GLN A 30 -5.04 -2.53 6.99
CA GLN A 30 -3.94 -2.06 6.17
C GLN A 30 -3.65 -3.05 5.03
N ILE A 31 -3.31 -2.53 3.85
CA ILE A 31 -2.78 -3.31 2.73
C ILE A 31 -1.38 -2.80 2.42
N VAL A 32 -0.41 -3.70 2.42
CA VAL A 32 0.99 -3.39 2.07
C VAL A 32 1.38 -4.18 0.84
N VAL A 33 1.88 -3.47 -0.17
CA VAL A 33 2.51 -4.06 -1.36
C VAL A 33 3.91 -3.52 -1.47
N SER A 34 4.90 -4.37 -1.28
CA SER A 34 6.31 -3.98 -1.33
C SER A 34 7.18 -5.12 -1.85
N ARG A 35 8.31 -4.78 -2.42
CA ARG A 35 9.30 -5.76 -2.86
C ARG A 35 10.72 -5.25 -2.61
N SER A 36 11.59 -6.16 -2.23
CA SER A 36 13.04 -5.93 -2.28
C SER A 36 13.53 -6.16 -3.69
N PHE A 37 14.45 -5.31 -4.14
CA PHE A 37 14.99 -5.37 -5.48
C PHE A 37 16.22 -6.31 -5.50
N GLY A 38 16.30 -7.16 -6.50
CA GLY A 38 17.48 -7.99 -6.76
C GLY A 38 18.68 -7.10 -7.11
N GLU A 39 18.49 -6.19 -8.06
CA GLU A 39 19.44 -5.14 -8.41
C GLU A 39 19.02 -3.82 -7.76
N ARG A 40 20.00 -3.01 -7.34
CA ARG A 40 19.74 -1.73 -6.71
C ARG A 40 19.22 -0.71 -7.72
N VAL A 41 18.22 0.07 -7.30
CA VAL A 41 17.62 1.10 -8.15
C VAL A 41 18.08 2.47 -7.66
N SER A 42 18.78 3.22 -8.50
CA SER A 42 19.31 4.57 -8.20
C SER A 42 18.60 5.66 -9.01
N ASN A 43 17.79 5.29 -9.99
CA ASN A 43 17.15 6.21 -10.92
C ASN A 43 15.64 6.30 -10.64
N LEU A 44 15.11 7.54 -10.63
CA LEU A 44 13.70 7.83 -10.45
C LEU A 44 12.83 7.24 -11.56
N GLU A 45 13.31 7.31 -12.81
CA GLU A 45 12.56 6.81 -13.97
C GLU A 45 12.35 5.30 -13.92
N THR A 46 13.29 4.56 -13.34
CA THR A 46 13.13 3.12 -13.07
C THR A 46 12.21 2.86 -11.89
N LEU A 47 12.24 3.73 -10.87
CA LEU A 47 11.45 3.55 -9.65
C LEU A 47 9.97 3.87 -9.85
N LYS A 48 9.63 4.85 -10.70
CA LYS A 48 8.25 5.25 -11.01
C LYS A 48 7.37 4.08 -11.49
N PRO A 49 7.74 3.31 -12.54
CA PRO A 49 6.91 2.19 -13.01
C PRO A 49 6.80 1.08 -11.97
N ILE A 50 7.83 0.83 -11.17
CA ILE A 50 7.80 -0.17 -10.10
C ILE A 50 6.77 0.22 -9.04
N VAL A 51 6.79 1.47 -8.56
CA VAL A 51 5.84 1.99 -7.58
C VAL A 51 4.43 2.06 -8.17
N SER A 52 4.29 2.39 -9.46
CA SER A 52 3.02 2.37 -10.17
C SER A 52 2.40 0.96 -10.19
N ASN A 53 3.19 -0.07 -10.45
CA ASN A 53 2.73 -1.47 -10.40
C ASN A 53 2.29 -1.87 -8.98
N PHE A 54 3.01 -1.42 -7.94
CA PHE A 54 2.58 -1.67 -6.57
C PHE A 54 1.26 -0.98 -6.25
N ALA A 55 1.01 0.23 -6.80
CA ALA A 55 -0.27 0.94 -6.63
C ALA A 55 -1.43 0.19 -7.26
N VAL A 56 -1.26 -0.33 -8.48
CA VAL A 56 -2.25 -1.15 -9.17
C VAL A 56 -2.60 -2.38 -8.35
N ARG A 57 -1.60 -3.16 -7.94
CA ARG A 57 -1.79 -4.38 -7.13
C ARG A 57 -2.42 -4.09 -5.76
N ALA A 58 -2.07 -2.96 -5.14
CA ALA A 58 -2.67 -2.55 -3.88
C ALA A 58 -4.16 -2.20 -4.05
N ALA A 59 -4.51 -1.51 -5.15
CA ALA A 59 -5.88 -1.17 -5.48
C ALA A 59 -6.75 -2.41 -5.78
N GLU A 60 -6.21 -3.40 -6.51
CA GLU A 60 -6.86 -4.69 -6.76
C GLU A 60 -7.18 -5.41 -5.44
N LYS A 61 -6.18 -5.53 -4.53
CA LYS A 61 -6.37 -6.12 -3.21
C LYS A 61 -7.41 -5.36 -2.37
N LEU A 62 -7.43 -4.02 -2.45
CA LEU A 62 -8.39 -3.19 -1.73
C LEU A 62 -9.82 -3.47 -2.21
N ARG A 63 -10.01 -3.61 -3.53
CA ARG A 63 -11.31 -3.96 -4.12
C ARG A 63 -11.76 -5.37 -3.79
N SER A 64 -10.83 -6.35 -3.76
CA SER A 64 -11.17 -7.72 -3.36
C SER A 64 -11.67 -7.81 -1.91
N GLU A 65 -11.20 -6.91 -1.03
CA GLU A 65 -11.68 -6.77 0.35
C GLU A 65 -12.95 -5.90 0.47
N ARG A 66 -13.53 -5.42 -0.64
CA ARG A 66 -14.70 -4.53 -0.69
C ARG A 66 -14.53 -3.28 0.18
N GLN A 67 -13.34 -2.69 0.15
CA GLN A 67 -12.98 -1.52 0.94
C GLN A 67 -12.54 -0.36 0.05
N LYS A 68 -12.52 0.83 0.64
CA LYS A 68 -11.92 2.06 0.12
C LYS A 68 -10.88 2.56 1.09
N CYS A 69 -9.85 3.23 0.63
CA CYS A 69 -8.83 3.86 1.47
C CYS A 69 -8.91 5.38 1.41
N SER A 70 -8.50 6.05 2.49
CA SER A 70 -8.36 7.50 2.57
C SER A 70 -6.91 7.95 2.67
N GLN A 71 -5.96 7.02 2.74
CA GLN A 71 -4.54 7.34 2.82
C GLN A 71 -3.71 6.36 1.99
N VAL A 72 -2.78 6.93 1.23
CA VAL A 72 -1.76 6.21 0.46
C VAL A 72 -0.39 6.64 0.95
N SER A 73 0.39 5.71 1.46
CA SER A 73 1.77 5.96 1.87
C SER A 73 2.72 5.26 0.91
N VAL A 74 3.76 5.96 0.50
CA VAL A 74 4.85 5.42 -0.33
C VAL A 74 6.12 5.45 0.48
N PHE A 75 6.92 4.41 0.40
CA PHE A 75 8.22 4.37 1.04
C PHE A 75 9.30 3.83 0.11
N VAL A 76 10.50 4.30 0.36
CA VAL A 76 11.74 3.82 -0.27
C VAL A 76 12.78 3.58 0.81
N ARG A 77 13.66 2.60 0.60
CA ARG A 77 14.69 2.27 1.58
C ARG A 77 15.93 1.67 0.91
N THR A 78 17.10 2.11 1.34
CA THR A 78 18.39 1.47 1.01
C THR A 78 18.60 0.20 1.84
N SER A 79 19.62 -0.59 1.53
CA SER A 79 19.95 -1.79 2.32
C SER A 79 20.65 -1.40 3.62
N PRO A 80 20.10 -1.76 4.80
CA PRO A 80 20.75 -1.47 6.08
C PRO A 80 22.04 -2.25 6.31
N PHE A 81 22.28 -3.29 5.50
CA PHE A 81 23.45 -4.17 5.65
C PHE A 81 24.70 -3.65 4.92
N ASN A 82 24.55 -2.70 4.01
CA ASN A 82 25.69 -2.12 3.28
C ASN A 82 26.20 -0.88 4.00
N LYS A 83 27.10 -1.07 4.97
CA LYS A 83 27.68 0.02 5.78
C LYS A 83 28.58 0.97 5.00
N ASN A 84 29.06 0.57 3.81
CA ASN A 84 30.00 1.36 2.99
C ASN A 84 29.28 2.34 2.06
N LYS A 85 27.94 2.32 2.00
CA LYS A 85 27.14 3.22 1.16
C LYS A 85 26.23 4.09 2.03
N PRO A 86 25.91 5.31 1.56
CA PRO A 86 25.00 6.18 2.30
C PRO A 86 23.63 5.53 2.46
N GLN A 87 23.06 5.68 3.65
CA GLN A 87 21.75 5.12 4.01
C GLN A 87 20.66 6.18 3.86
N HIS A 88 19.54 5.78 3.26
CA HIS A 88 18.35 6.60 3.15
C HIS A 88 17.10 5.72 3.30
N SER A 89 16.19 6.17 4.17
CA SER A 89 14.87 5.54 4.32
C SER A 89 13.87 6.65 4.58
N ASP A 90 12.86 6.74 3.72
CA ASP A 90 11.85 7.76 3.85
C ASP A 90 10.46 7.21 3.49
N LEU A 91 9.43 7.81 4.08
CA LEU A 91 8.03 7.47 3.88
C LEU A 91 7.21 8.76 3.76
N ARG A 92 6.36 8.83 2.74
CA ARG A 92 5.42 9.94 2.57
C ARG A 92 4.00 9.42 2.49
N THR A 93 3.12 10.00 3.31
CA THR A 93 1.69 9.72 3.30
C THR A 93 0.92 10.85 2.61
N ILE A 94 0.08 10.48 1.67
CA ILE A 94 -0.84 11.37 0.95
C ILE A 94 -2.25 11.05 1.41
N GLY A 95 -2.95 12.06 1.95
CA GLY A 95 -4.38 11.99 2.26
C GLY A 95 -5.21 12.17 1.00
N LEU A 96 -6.25 11.36 0.87
CA LEU A 96 -7.26 11.49 -0.19
C LEU A 96 -8.47 12.25 0.36
N ILE A 97 -9.00 13.19 -0.41
CA ILE A 97 -10.15 14.01 -0.01
C ILE A 97 -11.38 13.13 0.23
N THR A 98 -11.60 12.18 -0.66
CA THR A 98 -12.68 11.18 -0.58
C THR A 98 -12.09 9.77 -0.53
N PRO A 99 -12.64 8.86 0.31
CA PRO A 99 -12.23 7.46 0.28
C PRO A 99 -12.46 6.86 -1.10
N THR A 100 -11.42 6.23 -1.66
CA THR A 100 -11.45 5.66 -3.01
C THR A 100 -10.88 4.25 -3.06
N ASN A 101 -11.29 3.46 -4.05
CA ASN A 101 -10.66 2.23 -4.50
C ASN A 101 -10.35 2.27 -6.00
N ASP A 102 -10.43 3.46 -6.60
CA ASP A 102 -10.07 3.69 -7.98
C ASP A 102 -8.54 3.67 -8.12
N THR A 103 -8.05 2.84 -9.04
CA THR A 103 -6.61 2.67 -9.29
C THR A 103 -5.96 3.99 -9.72
N ARG A 104 -6.66 4.86 -10.46
CA ARG A 104 -6.12 6.14 -10.95
C ARG A 104 -5.83 7.11 -9.81
N ASP A 105 -6.72 7.19 -8.83
CA ASP A 105 -6.54 8.05 -7.65
C ASP A 105 -5.37 7.58 -6.80
N ILE A 106 -5.31 6.26 -6.55
CA ILE A 106 -4.24 5.62 -5.79
C ILE A 106 -2.89 5.80 -6.50
N LEU A 107 -2.86 5.63 -7.82
CA LEU A 107 -1.67 5.83 -8.65
C LEU A 107 -1.18 7.28 -8.61
N THR A 108 -2.10 8.24 -8.74
CA THR A 108 -1.79 9.67 -8.67
C THR A 108 -1.22 10.04 -7.30
N ALA A 109 -1.82 9.54 -6.22
CA ALA A 109 -1.32 9.75 -4.87
C ALA A 109 0.06 9.09 -4.66
N ALA A 110 0.27 7.90 -5.21
CA ALA A 110 1.55 7.20 -5.14
C ALA A 110 2.66 7.98 -5.86
N LYS A 111 2.41 8.49 -7.07
CA LYS A 111 3.36 9.34 -7.81
C LYS A 111 3.68 10.64 -7.04
N LYS A 112 2.67 11.30 -6.49
CA LYS A 112 2.87 12.51 -5.63
C LYS A 112 3.68 12.21 -4.37
N GLY A 113 3.51 11.03 -3.78
CA GLY A 113 4.25 10.61 -2.60
C GLY A 113 5.69 10.22 -2.88
N LEU A 114 5.98 9.66 -4.06
CA LEU A 114 7.31 9.19 -4.44
C LEU A 114 8.31 10.34 -4.67
N LEU A 115 7.87 11.41 -5.34
CA LEU A 115 8.75 12.51 -5.76
C LEU A 115 9.53 13.15 -4.60
N PRO A 116 8.91 13.54 -3.46
CA PRO A 116 9.63 14.22 -2.38
C PRO A 116 10.55 13.30 -1.57
N ILE A 117 10.35 11.98 -1.61
CA ILE A 117 11.17 11.01 -0.86
C ILE A 117 12.32 10.43 -1.67
N PHE A 118 12.29 10.59 -2.99
CA PHE A 118 13.40 10.17 -3.83
C PHE A 118 14.58 11.14 -3.69
N ARG A 119 15.76 10.59 -3.52
CA ARG A 119 17.02 11.34 -3.52
C ARG A 119 17.99 10.68 -4.49
N SER A 120 18.60 11.47 -5.36
CA SER A 120 19.66 11.02 -6.24
C SER A 120 20.91 10.63 -5.45
N GLY A 121 21.70 9.68 -5.95
CA GLY A 121 22.94 9.23 -5.30
C GLY A 121 22.74 8.12 -4.26
N TYR A 122 21.53 7.62 -4.06
CA TYR A 122 21.24 6.49 -3.18
C TYR A 122 20.83 5.24 -3.96
N ASP A 123 21.28 4.09 -3.47
CA ASP A 123 20.97 2.77 -4.06
C ASP A 123 19.79 2.13 -3.29
N TYR A 124 18.60 2.30 -3.79
CA TYR A 124 17.40 1.75 -3.15
C TYR A 124 17.34 0.24 -3.28
N ALA A 125 17.08 -0.42 -2.16
CA ALA A 125 16.99 -1.86 -2.05
C ALA A 125 15.54 -2.34 -1.94
N LYS A 126 14.63 -1.46 -1.50
CA LYS A 126 13.22 -1.79 -1.30
C LYS A 126 12.35 -0.55 -1.51
N ALA A 127 11.20 -0.75 -2.13
CA ALA A 127 10.13 0.22 -2.16
C ALA A 127 8.78 -0.46 -1.92
N GLY A 128 7.77 0.33 -1.59
CA GLY A 128 6.42 -0.20 -1.43
C GLY A 128 5.40 0.88 -1.22
N ILE A 129 4.14 0.43 -1.23
CA ILE A 129 2.94 1.21 -0.97
C ILE A 129 2.19 0.60 0.20
N ILE A 130 1.60 1.46 0.99
CA ILE A 130 0.76 1.12 2.13
C ILE A 130 -0.56 1.88 1.97
N LEU A 131 -1.66 1.16 1.94
CA LEU A 131 -3.01 1.73 1.99
C LEU A 131 -3.55 1.63 3.41
N ASN A 132 -4.10 2.73 3.90
CA ASN A 132 -4.59 2.86 5.27
C ASN A 132 -5.95 3.59 5.33
N LYS A 133 -6.54 3.62 6.54
CA LYS A 133 -7.82 4.25 6.83
C LYS A 133 -8.91 3.74 5.91
N PHE A 134 -9.23 2.47 6.08
CA PHE A 134 -10.23 1.80 5.28
C PHE A 134 -11.65 2.12 5.75
N THR A 135 -12.54 2.22 4.78
CA THR A 135 -13.98 2.31 4.94
C THR A 135 -14.63 1.27 4.04
N ASN A 136 -15.80 0.75 4.44
CA ASN A 136 -16.54 -0.18 3.60
C ASN A 136 -16.95 0.51 2.27
N GLU A 137 -16.92 -0.22 1.15
CA GLU A 137 -17.25 0.33 -0.18
C GLU A 137 -18.67 0.88 -0.28
N HIS A 138 -19.61 0.37 0.55
CA HIS A 138 -21.01 0.81 0.57
C HIS A 138 -21.22 2.14 1.30
N VAL A 139 -20.26 2.56 2.12
CA VAL A 139 -20.33 3.86 2.81
C VAL A 139 -20.04 4.95 1.80
N LYS A 140 -21.06 5.78 1.52
CA LYS A 140 -20.93 6.98 0.69
C LYS A 140 -20.76 8.19 1.60
N GLN A 141 -19.55 8.70 1.70
CA GLN A 141 -19.29 10.00 2.31
C GLN A 141 -19.41 11.06 1.20
N HIS A 142 -20.46 11.87 1.29
CA HIS A 142 -20.59 13.02 0.40
C HIS A 142 -19.68 14.15 0.87
N SER A 143 -18.82 14.65 -0.02
CA SER A 143 -18.06 15.87 0.25
C SER A 143 -19.00 17.07 0.10
N LEU A 144 -18.94 17.99 1.09
CA LEU A 144 -19.67 19.25 1.03
C LEU A 144 -19.14 20.18 -0.09
N PHE A 145 -17.86 20.00 -0.46
CA PHE A 145 -17.14 20.77 -1.46
C PHE A 145 -16.80 19.86 -2.66
N LYS A 146 -17.82 19.32 -3.31
CA LYS A 146 -17.64 18.47 -4.47
C LYS A 146 -17.23 19.34 -5.66
N ASP A 147 -16.02 19.09 -6.19
CA ASP A 147 -15.62 19.62 -7.47
C ASP A 147 -16.55 19.02 -8.55
N PRO A 148 -17.26 19.82 -9.37
CA PRO A 148 -18.08 19.31 -10.48
C PRO A 148 -17.30 18.44 -11.47
N ASN A 149 -15.97 18.61 -11.52
CA ASN A 149 -15.04 17.87 -12.37
C ASN A 149 -14.43 16.64 -11.69
N ASP A 150 -14.84 16.31 -10.44
CA ASP A 150 -14.33 15.13 -9.76
C ASP A 150 -14.71 13.87 -10.58
N PRO A 151 -13.72 13.14 -11.13
CA PRO A 151 -14.00 12.01 -12.00
C PRO A 151 -14.82 10.99 -11.23
N LYS A 152 -16.06 10.77 -11.69
CA LYS A 152 -16.98 9.79 -11.09
C LYS A 152 -16.23 8.48 -10.92
N GLN A 153 -16.10 8.01 -9.66
CA GLN A 153 -15.51 6.71 -9.36
C GLN A 153 -16.21 5.64 -10.20
N ASN A 154 -15.53 5.13 -11.21
CA ASN A 154 -16.14 4.18 -12.14
C ASN A 154 -15.87 2.75 -11.63
N THR A 155 -16.59 2.38 -10.57
CA THR A 155 -16.49 1.05 -9.94
C THR A 155 -16.71 -0.10 -10.94
N LYS A 156 -17.56 0.12 -11.95
CA LYS A 156 -17.80 -0.89 -12.99
C LYS A 156 -16.56 -1.07 -13.86
N LEU A 157 -15.96 0.03 -14.32
CA LEU A 157 -14.73 -0.01 -15.11
C LEU A 157 -13.60 -0.73 -14.36
N MET A 158 -13.40 -0.41 -13.06
CA MET A 158 -12.36 -1.06 -12.28
C MET A 158 -12.59 -2.56 -12.13
N LYS A 159 -13.84 -3.02 -11.96
CA LYS A 159 -14.17 -4.45 -11.92
C LYS A 159 -13.88 -5.15 -13.24
N TYR A 160 -14.20 -4.53 -14.37
CA TYR A 160 -13.87 -5.10 -15.69
C TYR A 160 -12.35 -5.18 -15.90
N LEU A 161 -11.60 -4.16 -15.52
CA LEU A 161 -10.14 -4.17 -15.61
C LEU A 161 -9.52 -5.27 -14.72
N ASP A 162 -10.03 -5.46 -13.50
CA ASP A 162 -9.57 -6.54 -12.61
C ASP A 162 -9.86 -7.92 -13.22
N GLN A 163 -11.03 -8.11 -13.82
CA GLN A 163 -11.38 -9.34 -14.54
C GLN A 163 -10.45 -9.59 -15.73
N MET A 164 -10.17 -8.57 -16.54
CA MET A 164 -9.27 -8.70 -17.70
C MET A 164 -7.84 -9.05 -17.24
N ASN A 165 -7.36 -8.42 -16.17
CA ASN A 165 -6.03 -8.72 -15.62
C ASN A 165 -5.92 -10.11 -14.98
N SER A 166 -7.04 -10.74 -14.60
CA SER A 166 -7.05 -12.12 -14.12
C SER A 166 -6.93 -13.17 -15.25
N TYR A 167 -7.26 -12.78 -16.49
CA TYR A 167 -7.05 -13.61 -17.69
C TYR A 167 -5.75 -13.13 -18.32
N GLU A 168 -4.67 -13.81 -18.27
CA GLU A 168 -3.33 -13.65 -18.88
C GLU A 168 -2.99 -12.33 -19.65
N THR A 169 -3.95 -11.49 -19.96
CA THR A 169 -3.81 -10.21 -20.66
C THR A 169 -3.64 -9.08 -19.64
N GLN A 170 -2.40 -8.74 -19.32
CA GLN A 170 -2.14 -7.62 -18.41
C GLN A 170 -2.37 -6.28 -19.12
N ILE A 171 -3.31 -5.49 -18.60
CA ILE A 171 -3.52 -4.10 -19.01
C ILE A 171 -2.62 -3.22 -18.15
N TYR A 172 -1.72 -2.47 -18.81
CA TYR A 172 -0.84 -1.52 -18.14
C TYR A 172 -1.44 -0.14 -18.16
N TYR A 173 -1.39 0.55 -17.03
CA TYR A 173 -1.70 1.99 -17.00
C TYR A 173 -0.50 2.76 -17.55
N ALA A 174 -0.76 3.70 -18.46
CA ALA A 174 0.28 4.60 -18.94
C ALA A 174 0.88 5.40 -17.76
N SER A 175 2.18 5.34 -17.65
CA SER A 175 2.97 5.95 -16.56
C SER A 175 3.14 7.46 -16.76
#